data_34ad1b6799f3eed69fda21b12805da0a
#
_entry.id   34ad1b6799f3eed69fda21b12805da0a
#
_cell.length_a   1.000
_cell.length_b   1.000
_cell.length_c   1.000
_cell.angle_alpha   90.00
_cell.angle_beta   90.00
_cell.angle_gamma   90.00
#
_symmetry.space_group_name_H-M   'P 1'
#
loop_
_entity.id
_entity.type
_entity.pdbx_description
1 polymer ?
#
loop_
_entity_poly.entity_id
_entity_poly.type
_entity_poly.pdbx_seq_one_letter_code
_entity_poly.pdbx_strand_id
1 'polypeptide(L)'
;MYTEKQLMEHLKDRWWRLNNLYWIKPKQGRNSELVLFKPNWAQKELYDKLWYRNTILKARQLGVTTFWSIFFLDDCIFNANREAGIIADTRENAEEIFRTKVKGVWDNLALDMPFLKKKIKESNELESDQGKRLVWRNGSAFRVGTSMRSGTLTELLVTEYGKICAKEPDKAREVRTGSIETLPKDALLVIEST
;
A
#
# COMPACT_ATOMS: atom_id res chain seq x y z
N MET A 1 24.75 15.84 -3.91
CA MET A 1 23.42 16.30 -3.41
C MET A 1 22.59 16.66 -4.62
N TYR A 2 21.36 16.17 -4.72
CA TYR A 2 20.47 16.49 -5.87
C TYR A 2 20.02 17.95 -5.79
N THR A 3 19.92 18.62 -6.93
CA THR A 3 19.24 19.92 -7.04
C THR A 3 17.71 19.72 -6.98
N GLU A 4 16.96 20.77 -6.64
CA GLU A 4 15.48 20.70 -6.62
C GLU A 4 14.91 20.25 -7.97
N LYS A 5 15.48 20.72 -9.08
CA LYS A 5 15.08 20.31 -10.43
C LYS A 5 15.30 18.81 -10.66
N GLN A 6 16.43 18.27 -10.23
CA GLN A 6 16.71 16.82 -10.32
C GLN A 6 15.76 16.02 -9.45
N LEU A 7 15.47 16.47 -8.23
CA LEU A 7 14.50 15.83 -7.36
C LEU A 7 13.10 15.78 -7.97
N MET A 8 12.65 16.89 -8.58
CA MET A 8 11.35 16.91 -9.28
C MET A 8 11.30 15.96 -10.49
N GLU A 9 12.41 15.82 -11.22
CA GLU A 9 12.49 14.85 -12.33
C GLU A 9 12.43 13.41 -11.82
N HIS A 10 13.13 13.09 -10.74
CA HIS A 10 13.08 11.77 -10.10
C HIS A 10 11.68 11.38 -9.60
N LEU A 11 10.83 12.35 -9.23
CA LEU A 11 9.45 12.06 -8.84
C LEU A 11 8.60 11.42 -9.95
N LYS A 12 9.01 11.52 -11.21
CA LYS A 12 8.32 10.88 -12.33
C LYS A 12 8.57 9.36 -12.37
N ASP A 13 9.67 8.90 -11.81
CA ASP A 13 10.05 7.49 -11.76
C ASP A 13 9.50 6.82 -10.49
N ARG A 14 8.53 5.91 -10.66
CA ARG A 14 7.95 5.14 -9.55
C ARG A 14 9.00 4.30 -8.81
N TRP A 15 9.92 3.65 -9.53
CA TRP A 15 10.93 2.83 -8.87
C TRP A 15 11.87 3.68 -8.01
N TRP A 16 12.24 4.86 -8.49
CA TRP A 16 13.00 5.80 -7.68
C TRP A 16 12.22 6.22 -6.43
N ARG A 17 10.93 6.57 -6.56
CA ARG A 17 10.08 6.95 -5.40
C ARG A 17 10.02 5.84 -4.36
N LEU A 18 9.77 4.58 -4.79
CA LEU A 18 9.72 3.41 -3.90
C LEU A 18 11.04 3.19 -3.13
N ASN A 19 12.16 3.59 -3.70
CA ASN A 19 13.49 3.45 -3.09
C ASN A 19 13.92 4.65 -2.24
N ASN A 20 13.25 5.81 -2.33
CA ASN A 20 13.80 7.03 -1.76
C ASN A 20 12.83 7.86 -0.92
N LEU A 21 11.51 7.61 -0.98
CA LEU A 21 10.55 8.48 -0.31
C LEU A 21 9.95 7.89 0.97
N TYR A 22 9.88 6.56 1.09
CA TYR A 22 9.05 5.90 2.09
C TYR A 22 9.85 5.44 3.30
N TRP A 23 9.42 5.83 4.49
CA TRP A 23 10.04 5.47 5.76
C TRP A 23 9.12 4.53 6.52
N ILE A 24 9.67 3.44 7.01
CA ILE A 24 8.93 2.37 7.70
C ILE A 24 9.52 2.09 9.08
N LYS A 25 8.67 1.58 9.96
CA LYS A 25 9.13 1.00 11.22
C LYS A 25 9.51 -0.47 10.98
N PRO A 26 10.78 -0.87 11.19
CA PRO A 26 11.19 -2.26 10.99
C PRO A 26 10.52 -3.17 12.05
N LYS A 27 10.22 -4.42 11.67
CA LYS A 27 9.65 -5.40 12.60
C LYS A 27 10.68 -5.98 13.58
N GLN A 28 11.95 -5.97 13.23
CA GLN A 28 13.04 -6.56 14.01
C GLN A 28 14.03 -5.50 14.44
N GLY A 29 14.41 -5.57 15.72
CA GLY A 29 15.41 -4.69 16.33
C GLY A 29 14.92 -4.03 17.62
N ARG A 30 15.83 -3.81 18.55
CA ARG A 30 15.56 -3.04 19.80
C ARG A 30 15.38 -1.55 19.53
N ASN A 31 15.81 -1.09 18.36
CA ASN A 31 15.69 0.31 17.95
C ASN A 31 14.35 0.55 17.30
N SER A 32 13.58 1.47 17.84
CA SER A 32 12.29 1.92 17.32
C SER A 32 12.45 2.99 16.21
N GLU A 33 13.65 3.16 15.69
CA GLU A 33 13.94 4.16 14.66
C GLU A 33 13.33 3.78 13.31
N LEU A 34 12.85 4.79 12.61
CA LEU A 34 12.38 4.64 11.24
C LEU A 34 13.55 4.39 10.31
N VAL A 35 13.35 3.50 9.34
CA VAL A 35 14.32 3.22 8.29
C VAL A 35 13.74 3.54 6.93
N LEU A 36 14.59 4.02 6.03
CA LEU A 36 14.20 4.21 4.64
C LEU A 36 13.87 2.85 4.02
N PHE A 37 12.67 2.74 3.46
CA PHE A 37 12.26 1.52 2.76
C PHE A 37 13.14 1.33 1.51
N LYS A 38 13.72 0.15 1.41
CA LYS A 38 14.45 -0.31 0.23
C LYS A 38 13.87 -1.66 -0.18
N PRO A 39 13.26 -1.77 -1.36
CA PRO A 39 12.77 -3.05 -1.84
C PRO A 39 13.88 -4.11 -1.85
N ASN A 40 13.59 -5.26 -1.26
CA ASN A 40 14.47 -6.42 -1.32
C ASN A 40 14.33 -7.16 -2.67
N TRP A 41 15.14 -8.21 -2.88
CA TRP A 41 15.14 -8.97 -4.12
C TRP A 41 13.76 -9.54 -4.50
N ALA A 42 12.99 -10.05 -3.52
CA ALA A 42 11.66 -10.61 -3.78
C ALA A 42 10.65 -9.53 -4.18
N GLN A 43 10.71 -8.36 -3.52
CA GLN A 43 9.86 -7.20 -3.85
C GLN A 43 10.22 -6.59 -5.20
N LYS A 44 11.51 -6.60 -5.57
CA LYS A 44 11.96 -6.21 -6.91
C LYS A 44 11.40 -7.14 -7.98
N GLU A 45 11.42 -8.44 -7.73
CA GLU A 45 10.85 -9.43 -8.65
C GLU A 45 9.33 -9.25 -8.83
N LEU A 46 8.61 -8.95 -7.74
CA LEU A 46 7.18 -8.62 -7.81
C LEU A 46 6.93 -7.36 -8.64
N TYR A 47 7.78 -6.34 -8.50
CA TYR A 47 7.68 -5.13 -9.31
C TYR A 47 7.94 -5.40 -10.79
N ASP A 48 8.97 -6.17 -11.13
CA ASP A 48 9.36 -6.46 -12.51
C ASP A 48 8.35 -7.37 -13.23
N LYS A 49 7.66 -8.24 -12.47
CA LYS A 49 6.66 -9.18 -12.99
C LYS A 49 5.22 -8.74 -12.77
N LEU A 50 5.02 -7.46 -12.45
CA LEU A 50 3.71 -6.90 -12.16
C LEU A 50 2.71 -7.15 -13.30
N TRP A 51 1.56 -7.70 -12.95
CA TRP A 51 0.42 -7.88 -13.83
C TRP A 51 -0.85 -7.38 -13.12
N TYR A 52 -1.94 -7.20 -13.83
CA TYR A 52 -3.20 -6.75 -13.22
C TYR A 52 -3.87 -7.79 -12.30
N ARG A 53 -3.49 -9.07 -12.39
CA ARG A 53 -3.94 -10.14 -11.49
C ARG A 53 -2.73 -10.94 -10.99
N ASN A 54 -2.48 -10.87 -9.68
CA ASN A 54 -1.30 -11.50 -9.06
C ASN A 54 -1.74 -12.42 -7.93
N THR A 55 -1.26 -13.66 -7.94
CA THR A 55 -1.38 -14.59 -6.81
C THR A 55 0.01 -14.95 -6.33
N ILE A 56 0.28 -14.71 -5.04
CA ILE A 56 1.61 -14.80 -4.44
C ILE A 56 1.56 -15.78 -3.27
N LEU A 57 2.20 -16.93 -3.44
CA LEU A 57 2.54 -17.82 -2.33
C LEU A 57 3.94 -17.45 -1.84
N LYS A 58 4.08 -17.10 -0.58
CA LYS A 58 5.32 -16.56 -0.02
C LYS A 58 5.73 -17.19 1.28
N ALA A 59 7.02 -17.22 1.56
CA ALA A 59 7.53 -17.45 2.90
C ALA A 59 7.21 -16.26 3.83
N ARG A 60 7.21 -16.49 5.13
CA ARG A 60 7.05 -15.43 6.13
C ARG A 60 8.19 -14.42 6.05
N GLN A 61 7.91 -13.18 6.44
CA GLN A 61 8.88 -12.08 6.61
C GLN A 61 9.56 -11.54 5.32
N LEU A 62 9.05 -11.87 4.13
CA LEU A 62 9.54 -11.27 2.88
C LEU A 62 9.05 -9.83 2.65
N GLY A 63 8.23 -9.29 3.56
CA GLY A 63 7.76 -7.91 3.48
C GLY A 63 6.79 -7.62 2.33
N VAL A 64 6.14 -8.63 1.75
CA VAL A 64 5.24 -8.51 0.59
C VAL A 64 4.07 -7.57 0.87
N THR A 65 3.40 -7.73 2.02
CA THR A 65 2.31 -6.82 2.44
C THR A 65 2.80 -5.37 2.58
N THR A 66 4.03 -5.16 3.09
CA THR A 66 4.62 -3.81 3.20
C THR A 66 4.88 -3.21 1.83
N PHE A 67 5.44 -3.99 0.90
CA PHE A 67 5.68 -3.57 -0.47
C PHE A 67 4.39 -3.11 -1.16
N TRP A 68 3.34 -3.94 -1.16
CA TRP A 68 2.08 -3.60 -1.80
C TRP A 68 1.36 -2.43 -1.12
N SER A 69 1.45 -2.32 0.21
CA SER A 69 0.89 -1.15 0.92
C SER A 69 1.55 0.15 0.47
N ILE A 70 2.88 0.14 0.31
CA ILE A 70 3.64 1.30 -0.16
C ILE A 70 3.36 1.55 -1.66
N PHE A 71 3.29 0.51 -2.47
CA PHE A 71 3.00 0.62 -3.91
C PHE A 71 1.63 1.26 -4.16
N PHE A 72 0.59 0.83 -3.45
CA PHE A 72 -0.75 1.41 -3.54
C PHE A 72 -0.81 2.82 -2.98
N LEU A 73 -0.08 3.08 -1.89
CA LEU A 73 0.04 4.43 -1.34
C LEU A 73 0.70 5.38 -2.34
N ASP A 74 1.78 4.94 -2.99
CA ASP A 74 2.45 5.68 -4.06
C ASP A 74 1.49 6.00 -5.21
N ASP A 75 0.66 5.03 -5.62
CA ASP A 75 -0.33 5.26 -6.68
C ASP A 75 -1.36 6.32 -6.27
N CYS A 76 -1.91 6.23 -5.06
CA CYS A 76 -2.86 7.23 -4.53
C CYS A 76 -2.25 8.64 -4.41
N ILE A 77 -0.95 8.74 -4.09
CA ILE A 77 -0.25 10.03 -3.96
C ILE A 77 0.03 10.66 -5.32
N PHE A 78 0.51 9.89 -6.28
CA PHE A 78 1.04 10.41 -7.54
C PHE A 78 0.08 10.31 -8.73
N ASN A 79 -1.07 9.66 -8.56
CA ASN A 79 -2.13 9.61 -9.55
C ASN A 79 -3.47 10.01 -8.94
N ALA A 80 -4.30 10.70 -9.69
CA ALA A 80 -5.62 11.12 -9.24
C ALA A 80 -6.66 10.00 -9.36
N ASN A 81 -7.71 10.08 -8.54
CA ASN A 81 -8.88 9.21 -8.59
C ASN A 81 -8.55 7.72 -8.41
N ARG A 82 -7.57 7.39 -7.53
CA ARG A 82 -7.24 6.02 -7.16
C ARG A 82 -7.99 5.61 -5.91
N GLU A 83 -8.60 4.43 -5.95
CA GLU A 83 -9.27 3.80 -4.81
C GLU A 83 -8.52 2.50 -4.45
N ALA A 84 -7.61 2.58 -3.49
CA ALA A 84 -6.85 1.44 -3.02
C ALA A 84 -7.50 0.78 -1.80
N GLY A 85 -7.50 -0.55 -1.76
CA GLY A 85 -8.04 -1.33 -0.66
C GLY A 85 -7.11 -2.44 -0.19
N ILE A 86 -7.06 -2.70 1.12
CA ILE A 86 -6.43 -3.89 1.69
C ILE A 86 -7.45 -4.64 2.53
N ILE A 87 -7.67 -5.92 2.23
CA ILE A 87 -8.44 -6.84 3.05
C ILE A 87 -7.47 -7.67 3.89
N ALA A 88 -7.57 -7.56 5.22
CA ALA A 88 -6.82 -8.36 6.17
C ALA A 88 -7.67 -9.50 6.74
N ASP A 89 -6.99 -10.53 7.26
CA ASP A 89 -7.63 -11.69 7.88
C ASP A 89 -8.39 -11.34 9.17
N THR A 90 -7.85 -10.43 10.00
CA THR A 90 -8.49 -9.98 11.25
C THR A 90 -8.58 -8.45 11.33
N ARG A 91 -9.43 -7.98 12.25
CA ARG A 91 -9.60 -6.56 12.53
C ARG A 91 -8.31 -5.95 13.09
N GLU A 92 -7.65 -6.66 13.99
CA GLU A 92 -6.39 -6.25 14.61
C GLU A 92 -5.29 -6.08 13.56
N ASN A 93 -5.18 -7.06 12.63
CA ASN A 93 -4.23 -6.98 11.52
C ASN A 93 -4.56 -5.81 10.58
N ALA A 94 -5.83 -5.55 10.30
CA ALA A 94 -6.25 -4.40 9.50
C ALA A 94 -5.83 -3.08 10.16
N GLU A 95 -6.05 -2.94 11.47
CA GLU A 95 -5.64 -1.76 12.25
C GLU A 95 -4.12 -1.58 12.27
N GLU A 96 -3.37 -2.67 12.45
CA GLU A 96 -1.91 -2.62 12.41
C GLU A 96 -1.38 -2.23 11.03
N ILE A 97 -1.91 -2.82 9.96
CA ILE A 97 -1.52 -2.49 8.58
C ILE A 97 -1.80 -1.01 8.31
N PHE A 98 -3.00 -0.53 8.62
CA PHE A 98 -3.33 0.87 8.43
C PHE A 98 -2.37 1.79 9.19
N ARG A 99 -2.21 1.56 10.48
CA ARG A 99 -1.39 2.40 11.36
C ARG A 99 0.09 2.42 10.94
N THR A 100 0.66 1.25 10.61
CA THR A 100 2.11 1.11 10.42
C THR A 100 2.57 1.18 8.97
N LYS A 101 1.74 0.74 8.00
CA LYS A 101 2.14 0.58 6.60
C LYS A 101 1.44 1.56 5.65
N VAL A 102 0.38 2.23 6.12
CA VAL A 102 -0.32 3.25 5.33
C VAL A 102 -0.16 4.61 5.97
N LYS A 103 -0.82 4.84 7.10
CA LYS A 103 -0.80 6.14 7.80
C LYS A 103 0.61 6.52 8.26
N GLY A 104 1.30 5.60 8.94
CA GLY A 104 2.67 5.85 9.44
C GLY A 104 3.66 6.13 8.31
N VAL A 105 3.51 5.48 7.15
CA VAL A 105 4.34 5.73 5.98
C VAL A 105 4.04 7.08 5.35
N TRP A 106 2.74 7.45 5.25
CA TRP A 106 2.33 8.78 4.79
C TRP A 106 2.85 9.90 5.69
N ASP A 107 2.77 9.76 7.01
CA ASP A 107 3.21 10.78 7.96
C ASP A 107 4.72 11.02 7.88
N ASN A 108 5.48 9.98 7.58
CA ASN A 108 6.95 10.01 7.49
C ASN A 108 7.47 10.06 6.05
N LEU A 109 6.61 10.38 5.07
CA LEU A 109 6.99 10.50 3.67
C LEU A 109 8.14 11.49 3.49
N ALA A 110 9.17 11.11 2.74
CA ALA A 110 10.34 11.94 2.43
C ALA A 110 10.96 12.61 3.67
N LEU A 111 11.11 11.84 4.77
CA LEU A 111 11.54 12.35 6.08
C LEU A 111 12.90 13.06 6.02
N ASP A 112 13.82 12.57 5.21
CA ASP A 112 15.18 13.11 4.99
C ASP A 112 15.26 14.14 3.87
N MET A 113 14.13 14.43 3.18
CA MET A 113 14.05 15.37 2.06
C MET A 113 12.94 16.41 2.29
N PRO A 114 13.14 17.42 3.17
CA PRO A 114 12.12 18.38 3.59
C PRO A 114 11.47 19.13 2.43
N PHE A 115 12.24 19.46 1.38
CA PHE A 115 11.73 20.10 0.17
C PHE A 115 10.68 19.23 -0.53
N LEU A 116 10.99 17.95 -0.79
CA LEU A 116 10.04 17.03 -1.42
C LEU A 116 8.84 16.76 -0.52
N LYS A 117 9.06 16.56 0.77
CA LYS A 117 7.98 16.38 1.75
C LYS A 117 6.98 17.52 1.66
N LYS A 118 7.45 18.77 1.69
CA LYS A 118 6.62 19.96 1.59
C LYS A 118 5.85 19.97 0.27
N LYS A 119 6.54 19.81 -0.86
CA LYS A 119 5.93 19.83 -2.21
C LYS A 119 4.86 18.75 -2.38
N ILE A 120 5.14 17.52 -1.98
CA ILE A 120 4.18 16.40 -2.12
C ILE A 120 2.95 16.63 -1.22
N LYS A 121 3.16 17.09 0.03
CA LYS A 121 2.06 17.35 0.97
C LYS A 121 1.18 18.53 0.55
N GLU A 122 1.77 19.57 -0.03
CA GLU A 122 1.03 20.73 -0.56
C GLU A 122 0.24 20.39 -1.83
N SER A 123 0.83 19.60 -2.73
CA SER A 123 0.16 19.19 -3.98
C SER A 123 -0.89 18.10 -3.78
N ASN A 124 -0.81 17.37 -2.68
CA ASN A 124 -1.70 16.25 -2.37
C ASN A 124 -2.14 16.26 -0.91
N GLU A 125 -2.88 17.28 -0.53
CA GLU A 125 -3.38 17.48 0.83
C GLU A 125 -4.40 16.40 1.21
N LEU A 126 -4.33 15.92 2.47
CA LEU A 126 -5.36 15.06 3.02
C LEU A 126 -6.65 15.86 3.27
N GLU A 127 -7.74 15.38 2.70
CA GLU A 127 -9.09 15.86 2.96
C GLU A 127 -9.69 15.20 4.19
N SER A 128 -9.40 13.90 4.39
CA SER A 128 -9.89 13.13 5.52
C SER A 128 -8.88 12.07 5.98
N ASP A 129 -8.77 11.93 7.29
CA ASP A 129 -8.00 10.90 7.98
C ASP A 129 -8.88 10.34 9.12
N GLN A 130 -9.82 9.46 8.79
CA GLN A 130 -10.78 8.92 9.74
C GLN A 130 -10.84 7.40 9.69
N GLY A 131 -10.82 6.81 10.86
CA GLY A 131 -10.92 5.36 11.02
C GLY A 131 -9.74 4.63 10.38
N LYS A 132 -9.98 3.89 9.30
CA LYS A 132 -8.98 3.12 8.56
C LYS A 132 -8.95 3.54 7.08
N ARG A 133 -9.18 4.82 6.83
CA ARG A 133 -9.24 5.41 5.49
C ARG A 133 -8.52 6.75 5.46
N LEU A 134 -7.67 6.95 4.44
CA LEU A 134 -7.12 8.24 4.04
C LEU A 134 -7.82 8.69 2.76
N VAL A 135 -8.14 9.96 2.65
CA VAL A 135 -8.70 10.58 1.45
C VAL A 135 -7.89 11.81 1.11
N TRP A 136 -7.51 11.97 -0.13
CA TRP A 136 -6.75 13.12 -0.63
C TRP A 136 -7.58 13.98 -1.56
N ARG A 137 -7.23 15.26 -1.65
CA ARG A 137 -7.90 16.22 -2.54
C ARG A 137 -7.78 15.91 -4.03
N ASN A 138 -6.84 15.05 -4.43
CA ASN A 138 -6.74 14.56 -5.81
C ASN A 138 -7.82 13.53 -6.18
N GLY A 139 -8.78 13.28 -5.30
CA GLY A 139 -9.85 12.30 -5.47
C GLY A 139 -9.45 10.86 -5.14
N SER A 140 -8.21 10.63 -4.67
CA SER A 140 -7.77 9.29 -4.30
C SER A 140 -8.12 8.96 -2.86
N ALA A 141 -8.33 7.66 -2.58
CA ALA A 141 -8.51 7.17 -1.23
C ALA A 141 -7.81 5.83 -1.01
N PHE A 142 -7.40 5.58 0.23
CA PHE A 142 -6.82 4.32 0.66
C PHE A 142 -7.53 3.83 1.92
N ARG A 143 -8.04 2.62 1.90
CA ARG A 143 -8.72 2.02 3.05
C ARG A 143 -8.17 0.62 3.38
N VAL A 144 -8.20 0.26 4.67
CA VAL A 144 -7.84 -1.07 5.15
C VAL A 144 -9.00 -1.62 6.00
N GLY A 145 -9.37 -2.85 5.77
CA GLY A 145 -10.46 -3.48 6.49
C GLY A 145 -10.45 -4.99 6.39
N THR A 146 -11.51 -5.63 6.86
CA THR A 146 -11.70 -7.08 6.75
C THR A 146 -12.64 -7.48 5.62
N SER A 147 -13.32 -6.49 5.02
CA SER A 147 -14.13 -6.63 3.81
C SER A 147 -14.20 -5.30 3.06
N MET A 148 -14.51 -5.36 1.76
CA MET A 148 -14.61 -4.19 0.86
C MET A 148 -15.83 -4.34 -0.05
N ARG A 149 -17.02 -4.16 0.51
CA ARG A 149 -18.29 -4.43 -0.22
C ARG A 149 -18.78 -3.32 -1.14
N SER A 150 -18.23 -2.14 -1.11
CA SER A 150 -18.73 -1.01 -1.91
C SER A 150 -17.60 -0.12 -2.42
N GLY A 151 -17.78 0.39 -3.62
CA GLY A 151 -16.86 1.29 -4.28
C GLY A 151 -16.07 0.60 -5.39
N THR A 152 -15.77 1.35 -6.44
CA THR A 152 -14.94 0.90 -7.54
C THR A 152 -13.49 0.99 -7.12
N LEU A 153 -12.90 -0.12 -6.68
CA LEU A 153 -11.47 -0.16 -6.37
C LEU A 153 -10.65 -0.20 -7.66
N THR A 154 -9.59 0.59 -7.70
CA THR A 154 -8.55 0.52 -8.73
C THR A 154 -7.48 -0.48 -8.37
N GLU A 155 -7.32 -0.73 -7.06
CA GLU A 155 -6.30 -1.64 -6.51
C GLU A 155 -6.84 -2.37 -5.28
N LEU A 156 -6.61 -3.67 -5.23
CA LEU A 156 -7.00 -4.50 -4.09
C LEU A 156 -5.89 -5.47 -3.71
N LEU A 157 -5.49 -5.44 -2.45
CA LEU A 157 -4.67 -6.48 -1.82
C LEU A 157 -5.53 -7.30 -0.86
N VAL A 158 -5.52 -8.62 -1.03
CA VAL A 158 -6.09 -9.57 -0.05
C VAL A 158 -4.91 -10.29 0.63
N THR A 159 -4.69 -10.01 1.92
CA THR A 159 -3.58 -10.61 2.66
C THR A 159 -4.01 -11.87 3.39
N GLU A 160 -3.10 -12.86 3.48
CA GLU A 160 -3.33 -14.13 4.18
C GLU A 160 -4.62 -14.85 3.73
N TYR A 161 -4.92 -14.81 2.43
CA TYR A 161 -6.17 -15.35 1.87
C TYR A 161 -6.35 -16.85 2.14
N GLY A 162 -5.27 -17.64 2.07
CA GLY A 162 -5.30 -19.07 2.42
C GLY A 162 -5.74 -19.29 3.87
N LYS A 163 -5.31 -18.45 4.80
CA LYS A 163 -5.74 -18.49 6.20
C LYS A 163 -7.22 -18.13 6.34
N ILE A 164 -7.70 -17.14 5.58
CA ILE A 164 -9.13 -16.79 5.54
C ILE A 164 -9.93 -17.99 5.01
N CYS A 165 -9.50 -18.61 3.91
CA CYS A 165 -10.17 -19.79 3.34
C CYS A 165 -10.25 -20.97 4.33
N ALA A 166 -9.17 -21.21 5.07
CA ALA A 166 -9.10 -22.34 6.01
C ALA A 166 -9.91 -22.12 7.29
N LYS A 167 -10.00 -20.88 7.81
CA LYS A 167 -10.61 -20.60 9.11
C LYS A 167 -12.00 -19.98 9.03
N GLU A 168 -12.28 -19.24 7.97
CA GLU A 168 -13.49 -18.44 7.79
C GLU A 168 -14.02 -18.59 6.34
N PRO A 169 -14.49 -19.79 5.93
CA PRO A 169 -14.86 -20.07 4.53
C PRO A 169 -15.99 -19.17 4.02
N ASP A 170 -16.93 -18.75 4.88
CA ASP A 170 -18.00 -17.81 4.50
C ASP A 170 -17.45 -16.42 4.20
N LYS A 171 -16.48 -15.95 4.98
CA LYS A 171 -15.76 -14.70 4.70
C LYS A 171 -14.93 -14.80 3.42
N ALA A 172 -14.28 -15.95 3.19
CA ALA A 172 -13.57 -16.18 1.93
C ALA A 172 -14.50 -16.07 0.72
N ARG A 173 -15.71 -16.64 0.82
CA ARG A 173 -16.76 -16.52 -0.20
C ARG A 173 -17.18 -15.07 -0.39
N GLU A 174 -17.44 -14.34 0.70
CA GLU A 174 -17.78 -12.93 0.67
C GLU A 174 -16.71 -12.07 0.01
N VAL A 175 -15.43 -12.27 0.37
CA VAL A 175 -14.29 -11.57 -0.24
C VAL A 175 -14.23 -11.85 -1.73
N ARG A 176 -14.43 -13.11 -2.15
CA ARG A 176 -14.44 -13.48 -3.56
C ARG A 176 -15.55 -12.79 -4.32
N THR A 177 -16.80 -12.96 -3.89
CA THR A 177 -17.98 -12.50 -4.64
C THR A 177 -18.25 -11.00 -4.47
N GLY A 178 -18.00 -10.45 -3.27
CA GLY A 178 -18.31 -9.06 -2.95
C GLY A 178 -17.16 -8.08 -3.18
N SER A 179 -15.92 -8.57 -3.35
CA SER A 179 -14.74 -7.70 -3.54
C SER A 179 -13.97 -8.05 -4.80
N ILE A 180 -13.57 -9.31 -4.98
CA ILE A 180 -12.71 -9.71 -6.11
C ILE A 180 -13.47 -9.73 -7.42
N GLU A 181 -14.64 -10.36 -7.47
CA GLU A 181 -15.46 -10.47 -8.70
C GLU A 181 -16.05 -9.13 -9.14
N THR A 182 -16.16 -8.15 -8.23
CA THR A 182 -16.68 -6.81 -8.54
C THR A 182 -15.61 -5.83 -9.03
N LEU A 183 -14.34 -6.23 -9.00
CA LEU A 183 -13.25 -5.37 -9.49
C LEU A 183 -13.34 -5.16 -11.00
N PRO A 184 -13.09 -3.95 -11.49
CA PRO A 184 -12.88 -3.69 -12.92
C PRO A 184 -11.81 -4.60 -13.50
N LYS A 185 -11.90 -4.91 -14.80
CA LYS A 185 -10.96 -5.82 -15.47
C LYS A 185 -9.52 -5.31 -15.45
N ASP A 186 -9.35 -4.00 -15.47
CA ASP A 186 -8.08 -3.27 -15.46
C ASP A 186 -7.58 -2.93 -14.04
N ALA A 187 -8.38 -3.21 -13.00
CA ALA A 187 -7.95 -3.00 -11.63
C ALA A 187 -6.82 -3.97 -11.24
N LEU A 188 -5.88 -3.49 -10.44
CA LEU A 188 -4.79 -4.31 -9.92
C LEU A 188 -5.28 -5.15 -8.72
N LEU A 189 -5.27 -6.47 -8.89
CA LEU A 189 -5.55 -7.41 -7.81
C LEU A 189 -4.28 -8.13 -7.38
N VAL A 190 -4.05 -8.16 -6.08
CA VAL A 190 -3.00 -8.96 -5.45
C VAL A 190 -3.63 -9.84 -4.36
N ILE A 191 -3.44 -11.13 -4.47
CA ILE A 191 -3.82 -12.11 -3.44
C ILE A 191 -2.53 -12.71 -2.91
N GLU A 192 -2.29 -12.61 -1.60
CA GLU A 192 -1.11 -13.21 -0.98
C GLU A 192 -1.47 -14.15 0.16
N SER A 193 -0.66 -15.18 0.33
CA SER A 193 -0.74 -16.10 1.47
C SER A 193 0.62 -16.71 1.79
N THR A 194 0.75 -17.19 3.01
CA THR A 194 1.86 -18.04 3.50
C THR A 194 1.43 -19.48 3.64
#